data_76ebd6911c267ee0c762f08be41c7e17
#
_entry.id   76ebd6911c267ee0c762f08be41c7e17
#
_cell.length_a   1.000
_cell.length_b   1.000
_cell.length_c   1.000
_cell.angle_alpha   90.00
_cell.angle_beta   90.00
_cell.angle_gamma   90.00
#
_symmetry.space_group_name_H-M   'P 1'
#
loop_
_entity.id
_entity.type
_entity.pdbx_description
1 polymer ?
#
loop_
_entity_poly.entity_id
_entity_poly.type
_entity_poly.pdbx_seq_one_letter_code
_entity_poly.pdbx_strand_id
1 'polypeptide(L)'
;MKMIHTPVIQIKPIIPTTGGTPQPSPERRAEQSKLTVHPYTVFNLYAQSISLNKLYFFGLGNDSPLAGQSVFGMTQTIVGANVIKPVYEWPAITKLKLALLGEVNGRFVNLRGDPGQSVPSIETLYTNATAPGLASQPGFVQLGEGIRIEPVFGDHFQLNYLGNFQQFFAPSSSDNSFLRWTVDLNHTFYLYGYTESAPKNTDTNGPDECAPGGEKCPEVSHSRNLNGSIGVRLLLSESINSATSAVPFYFQQTLGGSDIDGAMALGSYQDYRFRAPNLLLLQESFEHSIWGPFGLKFMIDQGRVAVTRGDLGFDHLRHSFAAGLTLRAGGFPMVSLMFAWGGPEGHHNIFNMNTSLLGGSSRPSLY
;
A
#
# COMPACT_ATOMS: atom_id res chain seq x y z
N MET A 1 1.00 3.20 -20.65
CA MET A 1 2.12 3.89 -19.99
C MET A 1 1.53 4.80 -18.90
N LYS A 2 1.84 4.52 -17.64
CA LYS A 2 1.30 5.26 -16.48
C LYS A 2 2.23 6.45 -16.21
N MET A 3 1.79 7.68 -16.46
CA MET A 3 2.53 8.87 -16.03
C MET A 3 2.01 9.32 -14.67
N ILE A 4 2.87 9.26 -13.66
CA ILE A 4 2.57 9.76 -12.31
C ILE A 4 3.50 10.94 -12.08
N HIS A 5 2.96 12.14 -11.97
CA HIS A 5 3.67 13.33 -11.53
C HIS A 5 3.18 13.71 -10.14
N THR A 6 4.02 13.48 -9.13
CA THR A 6 3.69 13.81 -7.73
C THR A 6 4.79 14.69 -7.15
N PRO A 7 4.71 16.02 -7.25
CA PRO A 7 5.55 16.87 -6.43
C PRO A 7 5.01 16.83 -4.98
N VAL A 8 5.82 16.33 -4.06
CA VAL A 8 5.55 16.37 -2.63
C VAL A 8 6.50 17.37 -1.98
N ILE A 9 5.94 18.45 -1.43
CA ILE A 9 6.70 19.41 -0.64
C ILE A 9 6.50 19.04 0.82
N GLN A 10 7.51 18.46 1.46
CA GLN A 10 7.53 18.22 2.90
C GLN A 10 8.15 19.42 3.60
N ILE A 11 7.37 20.11 4.42
CA ILE A 11 7.86 21.16 5.30
C ILE A 11 8.26 20.52 6.63
N LYS A 12 9.56 20.25 6.81
CA LYS A 12 10.09 19.84 8.11
C LYS A 12 10.38 21.09 8.94
N PRO A 13 10.07 21.11 10.24
CA PRO A 13 10.50 22.19 11.11
C PRO A 13 12.03 22.30 11.13
N ILE A 14 12.56 23.48 10.86
CA ILE A 14 14.00 23.74 10.95
C ILE A 14 14.35 23.81 12.44
N ILE A 15 15.10 22.84 12.92
CA ILE A 15 15.70 22.89 14.25
C ILE A 15 16.93 23.80 14.15
N PRO A 16 17.02 24.90 14.93
CA PRO A 16 18.23 25.70 14.93
C PRO A 16 19.40 24.87 15.48
N THR A 17 20.39 24.63 14.65
CA THR A 17 21.67 24.06 15.07
C THR A 17 22.42 25.13 15.85
N THR A 18 22.33 25.11 17.16
CA THR A 18 23.23 25.88 18.02
C THR A 18 24.61 25.26 17.99
N GLY A 19 25.57 26.12 17.69
CA GLY A 19 26.99 25.81 17.49
C GLY A 19 27.69 25.09 18.63
N GLY A 20 28.78 24.53 18.27
CA GLY A 20 29.71 23.68 18.97
C GLY A 20 29.75 23.73 20.49
N THR A 21 29.42 22.60 21.11
CA THR A 21 29.56 22.34 22.51
C THR A 21 30.71 21.39 22.77
N PRO A 22 31.48 21.55 23.90
CA PRO A 22 32.56 20.67 24.30
C PRO A 22 32.04 19.24 24.52
N GLN A 23 32.88 18.26 24.27
CA GLN A 23 32.57 16.83 24.38
C GLN A 23 32.02 16.51 25.78
N PRO A 24 30.83 15.95 25.92
CA PRO A 24 30.20 15.71 27.21
C PRO A 24 30.86 14.55 27.96
N SER A 25 30.92 14.68 29.31
CA SER A 25 31.40 13.63 30.22
C SER A 25 30.59 12.33 30.06
N PRO A 26 31.15 11.17 30.49
CA PRO A 26 30.46 9.87 30.38
C PRO A 26 29.07 9.83 31.01
N GLU A 27 28.87 10.57 32.12
CA GLU A 27 27.57 10.68 32.77
C GLU A 27 26.55 11.46 31.96
N ARG A 28 26.97 12.54 31.27
CA ARG A 28 26.08 13.25 30.32
C ARG A 28 25.75 12.43 29.06
N ARG A 29 26.63 11.50 28.64
CA ARG A 29 26.31 10.56 27.57
C ARG A 29 25.21 9.59 27.96
N ALA A 30 25.18 9.15 29.22
CA ALA A 30 24.13 8.28 29.73
C ALA A 30 22.78 9.00 29.85
N GLU A 31 22.79 10.31 30.15
CA GLU A 31 21.57 11.13 30.13
C GLU A 31 21.13 11.50 28.72
N GLN A 32 22.05 11.73 27.79
CA GLN A 32 21.71 11.99 26.38
C GLN A 32 21.16 10.75 25.66
N SER A 33 21.39 9.53 26.15
CA SER A 33 20.75 8.32 25.67
C SER A 33 19.25 8.23 26.02
N LYS A 34 18.78 9.13 26.89
CA LYS A 34 17.35 9.35 27.18
C LYS A 34 16.76 10.51 26.37
N LEU A 35 17.32 10.85 25.22
CA LEU A 35 16.69 11.79 24.31
C LEU A 35 15.36 11.18 23.89
N THR A 36 14.29 11.64 24.53
CA THR A 36 12.92 11.35 24.11
C THR A 36 12.75 12.04 22.77
N VAL A 37 12.82 11.29 21.69
CA VAL A 37 12.53 11.82 20.36
C VAL A 37 11.05 12.16 20.39
N HIS A 38 10.72 13.44 20.52
CA HIS A 38 9.33 13.90 20.37
C HIS A 38 8.93 13.71 18.93
N PRO A 39 7.92 12.88 18.64
CA PRO A 39 7.47 12.66 17.29
C PRO A 39 6.86 13.97 16.75
N TYR A 40 7.43 14.47 15.64
CA TYR A 40 6.95 15.70 15.01
C TYR A 40 5.67 15.47 14.24
N THR A 41 4.78 16.47 14.27
CA THR A 41 3.66 16.54 13.33
C THR A 41 4.20 16.75 11.93
N VAL A 42 3.80 15.90 10.99
CA VAL A 42 4.16 16.00 9.58
C VAL A 42 2.99 16.59 8.83
N PHE A 43 3.24 17.64 8.09
CA PHE A 43 2.28 18.29 7.20
C PHE A 43 2.78 18.18 5.77
N ASN A 44 1.95 17.63 4.88
CA ASN A 44 2.28 17.47 3.47
C ASN A 44 1.28 18.26 2.62
N LEU A 45 1.80 19.01 1.67
CA LEU A 45 1.05 19.55 0.55
C LEU A 45 1.36 18.73 -0.69
N TYR A 46 0.36 18.42 -1.48
CA TYR A 46 0.57 17.59 -2.65
C TYR A 46 -0.37 17.94 -3.80
N ALA A 47 0.12 17.72 -5.01
CA ALA A 47 -0.68 17.70 -6.22
C ALA A 47 -0.27 16.46 -7.03
N GLN A 48 -1.24 15.70 -7.48
CA GLN A 48 -1.02 14.47 -8.23
C GLN A 48 -1.96 14.41 -9.42
N SER A 49 -1.44 14.04 -10.58
CA SER A 49 -2.26 13.74 -11.75
C SER A 49 -1.89 12.36 -12.28
N ILE A 50 -2.89 11.50 -12.41
CA ILE A 50 -2.75 10.13 -12.90
C ILE A 50 -3.59 10.02 -14.17
N SER A 51 -2.96 9.59 -15.29
CA SER A 51 -3.66 9.29 -16.52
C SER A 51 -3.51 7.81 -16.84
N LEU A 52 -4.63 7.12 -16.89
CA LEU A 52 -4.75 5.69 -17.19
C LEU A 52 -5.52 5.57 -18.51
N ASN A 53 -4.84 5.13 -19.55
CA ASN A 53 -5.42 5.09 -20.88
C ASN A 53 -6.37 3.91 -21.08
N LYS A 54 -6.16 2.83 -20.31
CA LYS A 54 -6.91 1.60 -20.48
C LYS A 54 -7.22 0.99 -19.12
N LEU A 55 -8.47 1.10 -18.72
CA LEU A 55 -9.07 0.48 -17.55
C LEU A 55 -10.21 -0.42 -17.99
N TYR A 56 -10.40 -1.52 -17.29
CA TYR A 56 -11.50 -2.43 -17.55
C TYR A 56 -12.63 -2.23 -16.55
N PHE A 57 -13.84 -2.45 -17.06
CA PHE A 57 -15.07 -2.49 -16.28
C PHE A 57 -15.92 -3.67 -16.73
N PHE A 58 -16.38 -4.48 -15.79
CA PHE A 58 -17.13 -5.72 -16.05
C PHE A 58 -18.56 -5.67 -15.50
N GLY A 59 -18.99 -4.49 -15.03
CA GLY A 59 -20.23 -4.32 -14.28
C GLY A 59 -19.97 -4.26 -12.77
N LEU A 60 -21.04 -4.16 -12.00
CA LEU A 60 -21.00 -4.04 -10.54
C LEU A 60 -21.22 -5.40 -9.88
N GLY A 61 -20.56 -5.60 -8.75
CA GLY A 61 -20.74 -6.75 -7.87
C GLY A 61 -19.75 -7.89 -8.10
N ASN A 62 -19.87 -8.86 -7.19
CA ASN A 62 -18.96 -10.02 -7.12
C ASN A 62 -19.20 -11.03 -8.26
N ASP A 63 -20.41 -11.02 -8.84
CA ASP A 63 -20.84 -11.97 -9.85
C ASP A 63 -20.99 -11.34 -11.24
N SER A 64 -20.35 -10.17 -11.45
CA SER A 64 -20.34 -9.51 -12.76
C SER A 64 -19.80 -10.47 -13.84
N PRO A 65 -20.49 -10.63 -14.99
CA PRO A 65 -20.09 -11.59 -16.01
C PRO A 65 -18.82 -11.13 -16.76
N LEU A 66 -17.96 -12.08 -17.11
CA LEU A 66 -16.74 -11.79 -17.90
C LEU A 66 -17.10 -11.20 -19.28
N ALA A 67 -18.23 -11.62 -19.86
CA ALA A 67 -18.75 -11.11 -21.13
C ALA A 67 -19.14 -9.63 -21.07
N GLY A 68 -19.32 -9.05 -19.87
CA GLY A 68 -19.55 -7.63 -19.66
C GLY A 68 -18.30 -6.76 -19.76
N GLN A 69 -17.17 -7.31 -20.15
CA GLN A 69 -15.92 -6.56 -20.25
C GLN A 69 -16.06 -5.35 -21.19
N SER A 70 -15.73 -4.18 -20.67
CA SER A 70 -15.64 -2.93 -21.42
C SER A 70 -14.37 -2.18 -21.05
N VAL A 71 -13.99 -1.20 -21.84
CA VAL A 71 -12.78 -0.42 -21.68
C VAL A 71 -13.08 1.08 -21.59
N PHE A 72 -12.31 1.80 -20.78
CA PHE A 72 -12.34 3.27 -20.68
C PHE A 72 -10.98 3.83 -20.30
N GLY A 73 -10.75 5.08 -20.61
CA GLY A 73 -9.63 5.85 -20.08
C GLY A 73 -10.07 6.75 -18.92
N MET A 74 -9.19 7.02 -17.99
CA MET A 74 -9.44 7.91 -16.86
C MET A 74 -8.24 8.81 -16.58
N THR A 75 -8.51 10.10 -16.37
CA THR A 75 -7.55 11.03 -15.77
C THR A 75 -8.08 11.47 -14.42
N GLN A 76 -7.28 11.35 -13.39
CA GLN A 76 -7.61 11.81 -12.05
C GLN A 76 -6.56 12.81 -11.58
N THR A 77 -7.01 14.00 -11.18
CA THR A 77 -6.16 15.04 -10.57
C THR A 77 -6.60 15.25 -9.13
N ILE A 78 -5.64 15.23 -8.22
CA ILE A 78 -5.85 15.42 -6.78
C ILE A 78 -4.93 16.54 -6.33
N VAL A 79 -5.47 17.52 -5.63
CA VAL A 79 -4.70 18.61 -5.00
C VAL A 79 -5.14 18.73 -3.56
N GLY A 80 -4.21 18.66 -2.62
CA GLY A 80 -4.62 18.68 -1.22
C GLY A 80 -3.47 18.79 -0.22
N ALA A 81 -3.87 18.59 1.02
CA ALA A 81 -2.98 18.56 2.17
C ALA A 81 -3.36 17.41 3.09
N ASN A 82 -2.36 16.84 3.74
CA ASN A 82 -2.59 15.93 4.85
C ASN A 82 -1.70 16.27 6.06
N VAL A 83 -2.16 15.87 7.21
CA VAL A 83 -1.44 15.98 8.47
C VAL A 83 -1.37 14.63 9.15
N ILE A 84 -0.19 14.29 9.64
CA ILE A 84 0.06 13.10 10.45
C ILE A 84 0.59 13.58 11.79
N LYS A 85 -0.18 13.38 12.85
CA LYS A 85 0.18 13.78 14.21
C LYS A 85 0.39 12.54 15.07
N PRO A 86 1.62 12.15 15.38
CA PRO A 86 1.89 11.18 16.43
C PRO A 86 1.37 11.73 17.76
N VAL A 87 0.54 10.95 18.44
CA VAL A 87 -0.11 11.38 19.70
C VAL A 87 0.55 10.72 20.90
N TYR A 88 0.99 9.48 20.71
CA TYR A 88 1.48 8.67 21.80
C TYR A 88 2.52 7.66 21.33
N GLU A 89 3.58 7.53 22.12
CA GLU A 89 4.59 6.51 21.96
C GLU A 89 4.87 5.91 23.35
N TRP A 90 4.55 4.63 23.52
CA TRP A 90 4.77 3.92 24.79
C TRP A 90 6.09 3.16 24.75
N PRO A 91 7.10 3.53 25.56
CA PRO A 91 8.42 2.94 25.45
C PRO A 91 8.64 1.63 26.23
N ALA A 92 7.70 1.19 27.10
CA ALA A 92 8.08 0.28 28.18
C ALA A 92 7.89 -1.23 27.89
N ILE A 93 6.83 -1.66 27.21
CA ILE A 93 6.55 -3.10 27.04
C ILE A 93 6.16 -3.44 25.60
N THR A 94 5.42 -2.56 24.97
CA THR A 94 5.06 -2.61 23.57
C THR A 94 5.43 -1.26 23.00
N LYS A 95 6.25 -1.21 21.97
CA LYS A 95 6.50 0.04 21.25
C LYS A 95 5.23 0.44 20.49
N LEU A 96 4.22 0.88 21.25
CA LEU A 96 2.95 1.31 20.70
C LEU A 96 3.11 2.73 20.13
N LYS A 97 2.88 2.85 18.83
CA LYS A 97 2.77 4.15 18.16
C LYS A 97 1.32 4.40 17.81
N LEU A 98 0.83 5.55 18.22
CA LEU A 98 -0.50 6.03 17.89
C LEU A 98 -0.36 7.34 17.12
N ALA A 99 -0.94 7.42 15.92
CA ALA A 99 -0.97 8.62 15.12
C ALA A 99 -2.39 8.96 14.67
N LEU A 100 -2.72 10.26 14.74
CA LEU A 100 -3.92 10.80 14.12
C LEU A 100 -3.58 11.30 12.72
N LEU A 101 -4.49 11.06 11.79
CA LEU A 101 -4.37 11.38 10.39
C LEU A 101 -5.51 12.32 10.01
N GLY A 102 -5.22 13.34 9.22
CA GLY A 102 -6.22 14.25 8.66
C GLY A 102 -5.87 14.57 7.22
N GLU A 103 -6.87 14.70 6.36
CA GLU A 103 -6.69 15.00 4.95
C GLU A 103 -7.80 15.91 4.44
N VAL A 104 -7.44 16.84 3.56
CA VAL A 104 -8.36 17.59 2.74
C VAL A 104 -7.82 17.66 1.32
N ASN A 105 -8.64 17.32 0.34
CA ASN A 105 -8.25 17.47 -1.06
C ASN A 105 -9.42 17.75 -1.99
N GLY A 106 -9.09 18.35 -3.14
CA GLY A 106 -9.95 18.43 -4.31
C GLY A 106 -9.60 17.28 -5.25
N ARG A 107 -10.63 16.58 -5.75
CA ARG A 107 -10.50 15.48 -6.73
C ARG A 107 -11.27 15.78 -7.98
N PHE A 108 -10.61 15.67 -9.11
CA PHE A 108 -11.18 15.89 -10.43
C PHE A 108 -10.94 14.65 -11.27
N VAL A 109 -12.01 14.06 -11.75
CA VAL A 109 -11.97 12.86 -12.60
C VAL A 109 -12.51 13.24 -13.97
N ASN A 110 -11.85 12.75 -15.01
CA ASN A 110 -12.32 12.85 -16.38
C ASN A 110 -12.26 11.47 -17.01
N LEU A 111 -13.36 11.00 -17.54
CA LEU A 111 -13.49 9.73 -18.23
C LEU A 111 -13.43 9.94 -19.74
N ARG A 112 -12.82 8.99 -20.42
CA ARG A 112 -12.74 8.95 -21.88
C ARG A 112 -13.19 7.59 -22.38
N GLY A 113 -14.04 7.55 -23.37
CA GLY A 113 -14.28 6.34 -24.15
C GLY A 113 -13.00 5.91 -24.87
N ASP A 114 -12.93 4.65 -25.21
CA ASP A 114 -11.81 4.10 -26.02
C ASP A 114 -12.39 3.38 -27.26
N PRO A 115 -12.90 4.13 -28.25
CA PRO A 115 -13.44 3.55 -29.46
C PRO A 115 -12.34 2.91 -30.31
N GLY A 116 -12.65 1.78 -30.95
CA GLY A 116 -11.71 1.12 -31.86
C GLY A 116 -10.86 0.00 -31.25
N GLN A 117 -11.08 -0.35 -30.01
CA GLN A 117 -10.46 -1.51 -29.36
C GLN A 117 -11.23 -2.79 -29.66
N SER A 118 -10.58 -3.94 -29.49
CA SER A 118 -11.24 -5.26 -29.57
C SER A 118 -12.29 -5.47 -28.45
N VAL A 119 -12.19 -4.73 -27.36
CA VAL A 119 -13.13 -4.69 -26.25
C VAL A 119 -13.99 -3.44 -26.42
N PRO A 120 -15.32 -3.53 -26.26
CA PRO A 120 -16.23 -2.39 -26.40
C PRO A 120 -15.90 -1.27 -25.41
N SER A 121 -16.11 -0.02 -25.83
CA SER A 121 -16.03 1.14 -24.94
C SER A 121 -17.16 1.10 -23.91
N ILE A 122 -16.91 1.60 -22.69
CA ILE A 122 -17.84 1.48 -21.56
C ILE A 122 -19.23 2.07 -21.87
N GLU A 123 -19.29 3.18 -22.57
CA GLU A 123 -20.53 3.86 -22.93
C GLU A 123 -21.40 3.09 -23.94
N THR A 124 -20.85 2.05 -24.58
CA THR A 124 -21.63 1.19 -25.48
C THR A 124 -22.38 0.08 -24.77
N LEU A 125 -21.88 -0.36 -23.61
CA LEU A 125 -22.47 -1.46 -22.83
C LEU A 125 -23.19 -1.00 -21.57
N TYR A 126 -22.81 0.15 -21.03
CA TYR A 126 -23.27 0.61 -19.73
C TYR A 126 -23.91 2.00 -19.81
N THR A 127 -24.84 2.22 -18.90
CA THR A 127 -25.53 3.50 -18.72
C THR A 127 -25.19 4.07 -17.34
N ASN A 128 -25.60 5.30 -17.05
CA ASN A 128 -25.43 5.88 -15.72
C ASN A 128 -26.13 5.08 -14.60
N ALA A 129 -27.16 4.30 -14.92
CA ALA A 129 -27.81 3.41 -13.94
C ALA A 129 -26.98 2.18 -13.60
N THR A 130 -26.23 1.64 -14.56
CA THR A 130 -25.39 0.43 -14.39
C THR A 130 -23.92 0.74 -14.12
N ALA A 131 -23.48 1.97 -14.40
CA ALA A 131 -22.16 2.53 -14.06
C ALA A 131 -22.37 3.97 -13.55
N PRO A 132 -22.73 4.16 -12.27
CA PRO A 132 -23.03 5.49 -11.71
C PRO A 132 -21.86 6.45 -11.88
N GLY A 133 -22.13 7.69 -12.33
CA GLY A 133 -21.11 8.70 -12.62
C GLY A 133 -20.54 8.61 -14.05
N LEU A 134 -21.00 7.70 -14.89
CA LEU A 134 -20.54 7.59 -16.28
C LEU A 134 -20.94 8.83 -17.11
N ALA A 135 -22.16 9.32 -16.93
CA ALA A 135 -22.67 10.46 -17.70
C ALA A 135 -22.07 11.81 -17.28
N SER A 136 -21.62 11.93 -16.03
CA SER A 136 -21.09 13.19 -15.51
C SER A 136 -20.07 12.93 -14.40
N GLN A 137 -18.94 13.64 -14.44
CA GLN A 137 -17.87 13.55 -13.44
C GLN A 137 -17.74 14.89 -12.73
N PRO A 138 -18.50 15.14 -11.66
CA PRO A 138 -18.36 16.36 -10.88
C PRO A 138 -17.02 16.42 -10.18
N GLY A 139 -16.55 17.62 -9.84
CA GLY A 139 -15.43 17.79 -8.92
C GLY A 139 -15.87 17.43 -7.49
N PHE A 140 -14.96 16.83 -6.73
CA PHE A 140 -15.19 16.43 -5.34
C PHE A 140 -14.27 17.19 -4.40
N VAL A 141 -14.79 17.52 -3.23
CA VAL A 141 -14.01 17.87 -2.06
C VAL A 141 -14.02 16.66 -1.13
N GLN A 142 -12.84 16.14 -0.82
CA GLN A 142 -12.70 15.05 0.12
C GLN A 142 -12.14 15.57 1.45
N LEU A 143 -12.81 15.18 2.53
CA LEU A 143 -12.30 15.30 3.90
C LEU A 143 -12.02 13.88 4.40
N GLY A 144 -10.86 13.67 5.01
CA GLY A 144 -10.46 12.39 5.55
C GLY A 144 -9.91 12.55 6.95
N GLU A 145 -10.29 11.64 7.84
CA GLU A 145 -9.78 11.53 9.20
C GLU A 145 -9.48 10.08 9.50
N GLY A 146 -8.42 9.83 10.26
CA GLY A 146 -8.01 8.47 10.53
C GLY A 146 -7.15 8.34 11.77
N ILE A 147 -7.00 7.09 12.17
CA ILE A 147 -6.15 6.68 13.28
C ILE A 147 -5.27 5.53 12.84
N ARG A 148 -3.97 5.60 13.13
CA ARG A 148 -3.03 4.51 12.91
C ARG A 148 -2.48 4.06 14.25
N ILE A 149 -2.49 2.74 14.45
CA ILE A 149 -2.02 2.09 15.65
C ILE A 149 -1.01 1.03 15.24
N GLU A 150 0.24 1.20 15.69
CA GLU A 150 1.36 0.30 15.36
C GLU A 150 1.99 -0.26 16.64
N PRO A 151 1.38 -1.28 17.27
CA PRO A 151 2.02 -1.96 18.39
C PRO A 151 3.06 -2.96 17.89
N VAL A 152 4.20 -3.03 18.58
CA VAL A 152 5.26 -4.01 18.34
C VAL A 152 5.44 -4.84 19.60
N PHE A 153 5.19 -6.14 19.49
CA PHE A 153 5.32 -7.09 20.60
C PHE A 153 6.61 -7.91 20.44
N GLY A 154 7.66 -7.53 21.13
CA GLY A 154 8.96 -8.17 21.00
C GLY A 154 9.51 -8.02 19.57
N ASP A 155 10.30 -9.01 19.14
CA ASP A 155 10.94 -9.03 17.82
C ASP A 155 10.15 -9.90 16.80
N HIS A 156 9.06 -10.53 17.23
CA HIS A 156 8.37 -11.55 16.45
C HIS A 156 7.00 -11.13 15.93
N PHE A 157 6.40 -10.08 16.48
CA PHE A 157 5.03 -9.73 16.15
C PHE A 157 4.86 -8.23 15.94
N GLN A 158 4.50 -7.83 14.76
CA GLN A 158 4.23 -6.44 14.38
C GLN A 158 2.81 -6.31 13.85
N LEU A 159 2.10 -5.31 14.35
CA LEU A 159 0.77 -4.94 13.90
C LEU A 159 0.82 -3.55 13.25
N ASN A 160 -0.01 -3.34 12.24
CA ASN A 160 -0.26 -2.02 11.65
C ASN A 160 -1.75 -1.92 11.37
N TYR A 161 -2.46 -1.17 12.20
CA TYR A 161 -3.89 -0.96 12.11
C TYR A 161 -4.19 0.45 11.67
N LEU A 162 -4.95 0.57 10.59
CA LEU A 162 -5.42 1.84 10.06
C LEU A 162 -6.95 1.82 10.04
N GLY A 163 -7.56 2.76 10.73
CA GLY A 163 -8.98 3.08 10.57
C GLY A 163 -9.09 4.48 9.99
N ASN A 164 -9.85 4.65 8.90
CA ASN A 164 -10.11 5.96 8.35
C ASN A 164 -11.58 6.14 7.99
N PHE A 165 -12.01 7.41 8.02
CA PHE A 165 -13.31 7.85 7.60
C PHE A 165 -13.14 8.98 6.58
N GLN A 166 -13.79 8.86 5.45
CA GLN A 166 -13.67 9.78 4.33
C GLN A 166 -15.04 10.27 3.90
N GLN A 167 -15.13 11.56 3.65
CA GLN A 167 -16.34 12.23 3.20
C GLN A 167 -16.06 12.81 1.81
N PHE A 168 -16.84 12.40 0.83
CA PHE A 168 -16.75 12.86 -0.55
C PHE A 168 -17.95 13.73 -0.86
N PHE A 169 -17.71 15.01 -1.01
CA PHE A 169 -18.73 15.99 -1.37
C PHE A 169 -18.60 16.39 -2.82
N ALA A 170 -19.67 16.27 -3.57
CA ALA A 170 -19.79 16.76 -4.94
C ALA A 170 -20.69 18.00 -4.95
N PRO A 171 -20.14 19.23 -4.83
CA PRO A 171 -20.96 20.45 -4.67
C PRO A 171 -21.93 20.71 -5.82
N SER A 172 -21.57 20.29 -7.05
CA SER A 172 -22.40 20.46 -8.25
C SER A 172 -23.37 19.30 -8.50
N SER A 173 -23.29 18.21 -7.70
CA SER A 173 -24.11 17.01 -7.89
C SER A 173 -24.18 16.20 -6.59
N SER A 174 -25.07 16.60 -5.70
CA SER A 174 -25.24 15.99 -4.37
C SER A 174 -25.49 14.49 -4.43
N ASP A 175 -26.13 14.00 -5.51
CA ASP A 175 -26.46 12.59 -5.73
C ASP A 175 -25.22 11.70 -5.92
N ASN A 176 -24.05 12.30 -6.15
CA ASN A 176 -22.78 11.61 -6.21
C ASN A 176 -21.98 11.70 -4.88
N SER A 177 -22.50 12.39 -3.88
CA SER A 177 -21.83 12.52 -2.57
C SER A 177 -22.03 11.24 -1.75
N PHE A 178 -20.96 10.82 -1.05
CA PHE A 178 -20.97 9.62 -0.22
C PHE A 178 -19.94 9.71 0.90
N LEU A 179 -20.09 8.85 1.88
CA LEU A 179 -19.14 8.64 2.96
C LEU A 179 -18.48 7.27 2.77
N ARG A 180 -17.26 7.11 3.28
CA ARG A 180 -16.58 5.81 3.29
C ARG A 180 -15.81 5.65 4.58
N TRP A 181 -15.93 4.50 5.19
CA TRP A 181 -15.01 4.09 6.24
C TRP A 181 -14.22 2.86 5.79
N THR A 182 -12.98 2.81 6.24
CA THR A 182 -12.07 1.72 5.88
C THR A 182 -11.30 1.30 7.11
N VAL A 183 -11.19 0.00 7.32
CA VAL A 183 -10.35 -0.63 8.34
C VAL A 183 -9.38 -1.56 7.64
N ASP A 184 -8.09 -1.33 7.85
CA ASP A 184 -7.00 -2.14 7.32
C ASP A 184 -6.16 -2.66 8.49
N LEU A 185 -6.23 -3.96 8.74
CA LEU A 185 -5.57 -4.63 9.85
C LEU A 185 -4.47 -5.53 9.30
N ASN A 186 -3.22 -5.13 9.48
CA ASN A 186 -2.05 -5.88 9.04
C ASN A 186 -1.34 -6.51 10.24
N HIS A 187 -1.10 -7.81 10.16
CA HIS A 187 -0.37 -8.60 11.13
C HIS A 187 0.84 -9.22 10.46
N THR A 188 2.02 -9.05 11.04
CA THR A 188 3.24 -9.70 10.56
C THR A 188 3.86 -10.50 11.71
N PHE A 189 4.02 -11.79 11.48
CA PHE A 189 4.66 -12.72 12.40
C PHE A 189 6.02 -13.10 11.84
N TYR A 190 7.09 -12.71 12.51
CA TYR A 190 8.44 -13.12 12.16
C TYR A 190 8.71 -14.49 12.77
N LEU A 191 8.84 -15.52 11.94
CA LEU A 191 9.05 -16.90 12.38
C LEU A 191 10.49 -17.12 12.85
N TYR A 192 11.44 -16.52 12.13
CA TYR A 192 12.86 -16.55 12.44
C TYR A 192 13.57 -15.40 11.75
N GLY A 193 14.66 -14.96 12.38
CA GLY A 193 15.69 -14.13 11.78
C GLY A 193 17.04 -14.76 12.13
N TYR A 194 17.83 -15.10 11.13
CA TYR A 194 19.15 -15.64 11.30
C TYR A 194 20.16 -14.77 10.56
N THR A 195 21.13 -14.25 11.30
CA THR A 195 22.27 -13.51 10.74
C THR A 195 23.51 -14.37 10.93
N GLU A 196 24.03 -14.92 9.85
CA GLU A 196 25.33 -15.57 9.84
C GLU A 196 26.38 -14.53 9.46
N SER A 197 27.27 -14.21 10.39
CA SER A 197 28.47 -13.46 10.10
C SER A 197 29.57 -14.48 9.86
N ALA A 198 30.09 -14.56 8.64
CA ALA A 198 31.25 -15.40 8.37
C ALA A 198 32.39 -14.90 9.25
N PRO A 199 33.01 -15.77 10.11
CA PRO A 199 34.20 -15.38 10.85
C PRO A 199 35.27 -14.96 9.84
N LYS A 200 35.99 -13.95 10.19
CA LYS A 200 37.23 -13.53 9.52
C LYS A 200 38.05 -14.78 9.20
N ASN A 201 38.34 -14.99 7.94
CA ASN A 201 39.27 -16.07 7.55
C ASN A 201 40.65 -15.66 8.11
N THR A 202 40.91 -16.08 9.33
CA THR A 202 42.23 -16.07 9.89
C THR A 202 42.94 -17.32 9.38
N ASP A 203 43.21 -17.36 8.08
CA ASP A 203 44.22 -18.25 7.55
C ASP A 203 45.59 -17.73 8.08
N THR A 204 45.95 -18.29 9.21
CA THR A 204 47.17 -17.95 9.97
C THR A 204 48.47 -18.36 9.26
N ASN A 205 48.44 -18.74 7.99
CA ASN A 205 49.59 -19.26 7.25
C ASN A 205 49.91 -18.56 5.91
N GLY A 206 49.26 -17.40 5.61
CA GLY A 206 49.65 -16.58 4.46
C GLY A 206 50.42 -15.34 4.90
N PRO A 207 51.43 -14.87 4.13
CA PRO A 207 52.06 -13.59 4.43
C PRO A 207 51.00 -12.48 4.39
N ASP A 208 50.99 -11.62 5.42
CA ASP A 208 50.16 -10.42 5.47
C ASP A 208 50.50 -9.49 4.28
N GLU A 209 49.85 -9.70 3.15
CA GLU A 209 50.04 -8.86 1.95
C GLU A 209 49.29 -7.51 1.99
N CYS A 210 48.72 -7.14 3.12
CA CYS A 210 48.05 -5.86 3.27
C CYS A 210 49.00 -4.82 3.83
N ALA A 211 49.70 -4.16 2.95
CA ALA A 211 50.54 -2.98 3.11
C ALA A 211 51.80 -3.08 3.98
N PRO A 212 52.95 -2.54 3.51
CA PRO A 212 54.14 -2.37 4.31
C PRO A 212 53.92 -1.23 5.32
N GLY A 213 53.44 -1.55 6.48
CA GLY A 213 53.19 -0.57 7.56
C GLY A 213 52.21 -1.03 8.65
N GLY A 214 51.65 -2.22 8.56
CA GLY A 214 50.85 -2.77 9.66
C GLY A 214 49.42 -2.20 9.75
N GLU A 215 48.90 -1.53 8.74
CA GLU A 215 47.46 -1.23 8.66
C GLU A 215 46.67 -2.53 8.50
N LYS A 216 45.71 -2.74 9.42
CA LYS A 216 44.82 -3.89 9.38
C LYS A 216 44.03 -3.88 8.08
N CYS A 217 44.07 -4.99 7.34
CA CYS A 217 43.21 -5.16 6.20
C CYS A 217 41.75 -4.90 6.57
N PRO A 218 40.95 -4.21 5.70
CA PRO A 218 39.55 -4.02 5.98
C PRO A 218 38.85 -5.38 6.12
N GLU A 219 38.15 -5.58 7.22
CA GLU A 219 37.38 -6.77 7.48
C GLU A 219 36.21 -6.82 6.47
N VAL A 220 36.28 -7.70 5.52
CA VAL A 220 35.12 -8.02 4.67
C VAL A 220 34.26 -9.03 5.41
N SER A 221 33.27 -8.55 6.13
CA SER A 221 32.26 -9.42 6.75
C SER A 221 31.16 -9.73 5.72
N HIS A 222 30.99 -10.99 5.37
CA HIS A 222 29.82 -11.44 4.65
C HIS A 222 28.74 -11.80 5.67
N SER A 223 27.70 -10.98 5.79
CA SER A 223 26.52 -11.32 6.59
C SER A 223 25.45 -11.95 5.70
N ARG A 224 24.98 -13.12 6.09
CA ARG A 224 23.84 -13.77 5.47
C ARG A 224 22.62 -13.61 6.38
N ASN A 225 21.63 -12.85 5.93
CA ASN A 225 20.39 -12.65 6.66
C ASN A 225 19.31 -13.57 6.07
N LEU A 226 18.88 -14.55 6.86
CA LEU A 226 17.74 -15.43 6.52
C LEU A 226 16.55 -15.02 7.37
N ASN A 227 15.44 -14.71 6.73
CA ASN A 227 14.22 -14.32 7.38
C ASN A 227 13.04 -15.15 6.88
N GLY A 228 12.13 -15.48 7.78
CA GLY A 228 10.84 -16.05 7.45
C GLY A 228 9.74 -15.30 8.17
N SER A 229 8.64 -15.01 7.47
CA SER A 229 7.50 -14.30 8.04
C SER A 229 6.16 -14.77 7.47
N ILE A 230 5.13 -14.66 8.29
CA ILE A 230 3.73 -14.80 7.88
C ILE A 230 3.08 -13.42 8.02
N GLY A 231 2.42 -12.98 6.96
CA GLY A 231 1.58 -11.79 6.95
C GLY A 231 0.11 -12.17 6.86
N VAL A 232 -0.74 -11.52 7.64
CA VAL A 232 -2.21 -11.62 7.52
C VAL A 232 -2.78 -10.22 7.50
N ARG A 233 -3.54 -9.91 6.46
CA ARG A 233 -4.21 -8.62 6.29
C ARG A 233 -5.70 -8.80 6.16
N LEU A 234 -6.46 -8.03 6.91
CA LEU A 234 -7.90 -7.88 6.75
C LEU A 234 -8.20 -6.44 6.35
N LEU A 235 -8.79 -6.27 5.17
CA LEU A 235 -9.23 -4.97 4.66
C LEU A 235 -10.74 -4.99 4.52
N LEU A 236 -11.40 -4.06 5.20
CA LEU A 236 -12.83 -3.83 5.12
C LEU A 236 -13.07 -2.38 4.73
N SER A 237 -13.82 -2.14 3.69
CA SER A 237 -14.21 -0.80 3.24
C SER A 237 -15.69 -0.76 2.90
N GLU A 238 -16.43 0.15 3.51
CA GLU A 238 -17.85 0.33 3.24
C GLU A 238 -18.14 1.79 2.88
N SER A 239 -18.95 1.96 1.86
CA SER A 239 -19.46 3.26 1.45
C SER A 239 -20.91 3.44 1.93
N ILE A 240 -21.20 4.64 2.43
CA ILE A 240 -22.51 5.05 2.92
C ILE A 240 -23.00 6.18 2.04
N ASN A 241 -24.13 5.99 1.43
CA ASN A 241 -24.79 6.96 0.57
C ASN A 241 -26.28 7.04 0.91
N SER A 242 -26.93 8.15 0.54
CA SER A 242 -28.38 8.27 0.70
C SER A 242 -29.11 7.35 -0.29
N ALA A 243 -30.40 7.13 -0.06
CA ALA A 243 -31.21 6.28 -0.95
C ALA A 243 -31.29 6.81 -2.40
N THR A 244 -31.09 8.11 -2.59
CA THR A 244 -31.12 8.78 -3.90
C THR A 244 -29.72 8.98 -4.50
N SER A 245 -28.65 8.70 -3.75
CA SER A 245 -27.27 8.88 -4.22
C SER A 245 -26.61 7.55 -4.55
N ALA A 246 -25.62 7.60 -5.43
CA ALA A 246 -24.83 6.44 -5.81
C ALA A 246 -23.34 6.77 -5.77
N VAL A 247 -22.53 5.85 -5.27
CA VAL A 247 -21.08 5.98 -5.34
C VAL A 247 -20.64 5.87 -6.80
N PRO A 248 -19.99 6.91 -7.37
CA PRO A 248 -19.51 6.84 -8.75
C PRO A 248 -18.60 5.63 -8.96
N PHE A 249 -18.77 4.91 -10.07
CA PHE A 249 -18.06 3.65 -10.30
C PHE A 249 -16.53 3.81 -10.25
N TYR A 250 -16.02 4.94 -10.67
CA TYR A 250 -14.58 5.24 -10.63
C TYR A 250 -14.01 5.50 -9.22
N PHE A 251 -14.87 5.65 -8.21
CA PHE A 251 -14.49 5.68 -6.80
C PHE A 251 -14.81 4.38 -6.05
N GLN A 252 -15.49 3.45 -6.69
CA GLN A 252 -15.78 2.17 -6.05
C GLN A 252 -14.52 1.32 -5.87
N GLN A 253 -14.55 0.47 -4.87
CA GLN A 253 -13.47 -0.47 -4.55
C GLN A 253 -13.38 -1.55 -5.64
N THR A 254 -12.16 -2.03 -5.90
CA THR A 254 -11.92 -3.05 -6.91
C THR A 254 -11.16 -4.24 -6.33
N LEU A 255 -11.49 -5.43 -6.81
CA LEU A 255 -10.75 -6.66 -6.61
C LEU A 255 -10.43 -7.29 -7.96
N GLY A 256 -9.36 -8.05 -8.01
CA GLY A 256 -8.84 -8.69 -9.22
C GLY A 256 -7.63 -7.96 -9.77
N GLY A 257 -6.50 -8.67 -9.83
CA GLY A 257 -5.24 -8.13 -10.32
C GLY A 257 -4.74 -6.93 -9.53
N SER A 258 -4.34 -5.90 -10.23
CA SER A 258 -3.88 -4.63 -9.65
C SER A 258 -4.99 -3.59 -9.63
N ASP A 259 -5.11 -2.85 -8.55
CA ASP A 259 -5.96 -1.67 -8.49
C ASP A 259 -5.29 -0.42 -9.11
N ILE A 260 -6.00 0.72 -9.12
CA ILE A 260 -5.48 1.99 -9.61
C ILE A 260 -4.21 2.40 -8.85
N ASP A 261 -4.08 1.97 -7.63
CA ASP A 261 -3.02 2.31 -6.70
C ASP A 261 -1.83 1.37 -6.82
N GLY A 262 -1.99 0.28 -7.56
CA GLY A 262 -0.99 -0.75 -7.74
C GLY A 262 -0.97 -1.76 -6.60
N ALA A 263 -1.94 -1.70 -5.67
CA ALA A 263 -2.15 -2.77 -4.70
C ALA A 263 -2.72 -3.99 -5.44
N MET A 264 -2.26 -5.16 -5.06
CA MET A 264 -2.64 -6.41 -5.69
C MET A 264 -3.54 -7.21 -4.77
N ALA A 265 -4.65 -7.71 -5.33
CA ALA A 265 -5.56 -8.61 -4.66
C ALA A 265 -6.19 -9.56 -5.67
N LEU A 266 -6.38 -10.83 -5.30
CA LEU A 266 -6.92 -11.87 -6.19
C LEU A 266 -6.14 -11.94 -7.52
N GLY A 267 -4.86 -12.15 -7.45
CA GLY A 267 -3.93 -12.08 -8.59
C GLY A 267 -4.18 -13.07 -9.74
N SER A 268 -5.05 -14.08 -9.56
CA SER A 268 -5.49 -14.99 -10.62
C SER A 268 -6.56 -14.40 -11.55
N TYR A 269 -7.10 -13.24 -11.21
CA TYR A 269 -8.10 -12.53 -11.99
C TYR A 269 -7.48 -11.35 -12.74
N GLN A 270 -8.19 -10.86 -13.77
CA GLN A 270 -7.80 -9.66 -14.50
C GLN A 270 -7.84 -8.41 -13.60
N ASP A 271 -7.10 -7.37 -13.98
CA ASP A 271 -7.12 -6.09 -13.28
C ASP A 271 -8.53 -5.50 -13.25
N TYR A 272 -8.94 -5.00 -12.08
CA TYR A 272 -10.25 -4.38 -11.85
C TYR A 272 -11.47 -5.30 -12.07
N ARG A 273 -11.28 -6.62 -11.96
CA ARG A 273 -12.28 -7.60 -12.36
C ARG A 273 -13.61 -7.48 -11.64
N PHE A 274 -13.61 -7.22 -10.35
CA PHE A 274 -14.78 -7.04 -9.51
C PHE A 274 -14.81 -5.63 -8.97
N ARG A 275 -15.97 -5.00 -8.99
CA ARG A 275 -16.12 -3.60 -8.56
C ARG A 275 -17.45 -3.39 -7.85
N ALA A 276 -17.40 -2.76 -6.65
CA ALA A 276 -18.61 -2.31 -5.94
C ALA A 276 -18.25 -1.27 -4.86
N PRO A 277 -19.25 -0.60 -4.27
CA PRO A 277 -19.03 0.37 -3.18
C PRO A 277 -18.39 -0.22 -1.91
N ASN A 278 -18.62 -1.52 -1.65
CA ASN A 278 -18.18 -2.18 -0.43
C ASN A 278 -17.24 -3.33 -0.76
N LEU A 279 -16.23 -3.54 0.11
CA LEU A 279 -15.16 -4.52 -0.09
C LEU A 279 -14.79 -5.20 1.22
N LEU A 280 -14.60 -6.51 1.16
CA LEU A 280 -13.97 -7.34 2.18
C LEU A 280 -12.83 -8.12 1.52
N LEU A 281 -11.62 -8.04 2.09
CA LEU A 281 -10.45 -8.75 1.58
C LEU A 281 -9.65 -9.32 2.76
N LEU A 282 -9.38 -10.61 2.69
CA LEU A 282 -8.42 -11.31 3.54
C LEU A 282 -7.25 -11.73 2.67
N GLN A 283 -6.04 -11.34 3.07
CA GLN A 283 -4.80 -11.72 2.39
C GLN A 283 -3.86 -12.39 3.38
N GLU A 284 -3.36 -13.52 3.01
CA GLU A 284 -2.35 -14.27 3.76
C GLU A 284 -1.09 -14.36 2.92
N SER A 285 0.07 -14.18 3.53
CA SER A 285 1.35 -14.28 2.84
C SER A 285 2.35 -15.03 3.70
N PHE A 286 3.17 -15.82 3.06
CA PHE A 286 4.33 -16.45 3.65
C PHE A 286 5.55 -16.08 2.82
N GLU A 287 6.58 -15.56 3.49
CA GLU A 287 7.86 -15.24 2.87
C GLU A 287 8.98 -16.01 3.56
N HIS A 288 9.90 -16.54 2.75
CA HIS A 288 11.04 -17.30 3.21
C HIS A 288 12.28 -16.96 2.38
N SER A 289 13.38 -16.60 3.05
CA SER A 289 14.67 -16.40 2.40
C SER A 289 15.31 -17.75 2.10
N ILE A 290 15.75 -17.96 0.85
CA ILE A 290 16.39 -19.22 0.43
C ILE A 290 17.91 -19.07 0.48
N TRP A 291 18.44 -18.14 -0.30
CA TRP A 291 19.88 -17.96 -0.44
C TRP A 291 20.20 -16.57 -0.98
N GLY A 292 21.14 -15.87 -0.32
CA GLY A 292 21.56 -14.52 -0.72
C GLY A 292 20.37 -13.57 -0.84
N PRO A 293 20.18 -12.92 -2.00
CA PRO A 293 19.05 -12.01 -2.21
C PRO A 293 17.73 -12.72 -2.58
N PHE A 294 17.75 -14.05 -2.75
CA PHE A 294 16.57 -14.78 -3.22
C PHE A 294 15.70 -15.27 -2.07
N GLY A 295 14.39 -15.14 -2.26
CA GLY A 295 13.37 -15.67 -1.37
C GLY A 295 12.21 -16.30 -2.14
N LEU A 296 11.39 -17.04 -1.41
CA LEU A 296 10.09 -17.54 -1.84
C LEU A 296 9.00 -16.70 -1.23
N LYS A 297 7.92 -16.52 -1.97
CA LYS A 297 6.68 -15.91 -1.50
C LYS A 297 5.49 -16.75 -1.92
N PHE A 298 4.60 -17.00 -0.96
CA PHE A 298 3.28 -17.58 -1.19
C PHE A 298 2.23 -16.60 -0.72
N MET A 299 1.13 -16.51 -1.45
CA MET A 299 0.00 -15.66 -1.10
C MET A 299 -1.31 -16.42 -1.30
N ILE A 300 -2.25 -16.16 -0.42
CA ILE A 300 -3.63 -16.58 -0.50
C ILE A 300 -4.48 -15.34 -0.32
N ASP A 301 -5.28 -15.03 -1.31
CA ASP A 301 -6.21 -13.91 -1.28
C ASP A 301 -7.63 -14.44 -1.30
N GLN A 302 -8.48 -13.91 -0.43
CA GLN A 302 -9.89 -14.20 -0.38
C GLN A 302 -10.64 -12.87 -0.27
N GLY A 303 -11.57 -12.61 -1.17
CA GLY A 303 -12.24 -11.32 -1.16
C GLY A 303 -13.58 -11.31 -1.83
N ARG A 304 -14.36 -10.28 -1.50
CA ARG A 304 -15.68 -10.03 -2.04
C ARG A 304 -15.90 -8.53 -2.16
N VAL A 305 -16.55 -8.13 -3.24
CA VAL A 305 -17.17 -6.81 -3.35
C VAL A 305 -18.69 -6.94 -3.30
N ALA A 306 -19.37 -5.97 -2.74
CA ALA A 306 -20.81 -5.98 -2.60
C ALA A 306 -21.44 -4.63 -2.96
N VAL A 307 -22.55 -4.68 -3.69
CA VAL A 307 -23.30 -3.47 -4.06
C VAL A 307 -23.96 -2.87 -2.85
N THR A 308 -24.53 -3.72 -1.99
CA THR A 308 -25.14 -3.30 -0.72
C THR A 308 -24.30 -3.75 0.46
N ARG A 309 -24.39 -3.02 1.58
CA ARG A 309 -23.67 -3.37 2.82
C ARG A 309 -24.15 -4.70 3.40
N GLY A 310 -25.44 -5.01 3.23
CA GLY A 310 -26.03 -6.25 3.72
C GLY A 310 -25.51 -7.50 3.02
N ASP A 311 -25.01 -7.35 1.78
CA ASP A 311 -24.42 -8.45 1.01
C ASP A 311 -22.93 -8.66 1.29
N LEU A 312 -22.31 -7.81 2.11
CA LEU A 312 -20.91 -7.96 2.47
C LEU A 312 -20.76 -8.97 3.60
N GLY A 313 -20.09 -10.09 3.32
CA GLY A 313 -19.92 -11.18 4.28
C GLY A 313 -18.81 -12.13 3.86
N PHE A 314 -18.55 -13.14 4.68
CA PHE A 314 -17.54 -14.18 4.44
C PHE A 314 -18.03 -15.35 3.56
N ASP A 315 -19.25 -15.29 3.10
CA ASP A 315 -19.83 -16.23 2.13
C ASP A 315 -19.47 -15.81 0.70
N HIS A 316 -19.39 -16.77 -0.21
CA HIS A 316 -19.09 -16.54 -1.65
C HIS A 316 -17.85 -15.70 -1.93
N LEU A 317 -16.80 -15.84 -1.12
CA LEU A 317 -15.53 -15.18 -1.37
C LEU A 317 -14.89 -15.71 -2.65
N ARG A 318 -14.38 -14.80 -3.48
CA ARG A 318 -13.46 -15.14 -4.55
C ARG A 318 -12.09 -15.42 -3.93
N HIS A 319 -11.36 -16.37 -4.48
CA HIS A 319 -10.05 -16.76 -3.97
C HIS A 319 -9.01 -16.82 -5.09
N SER A 320 -7.78 -16.59 -4.69
CA SER A 320 -6.61 -16.66 -5.56
C SER A 320 -5.42 -17.14 -4.74
N PHE A 321 -4.61 -17.99 -5.33
CA PHE A 321 -3.33 -18.43 -4.79
C PHE A 321 -2.22 -17.88 -5.66
N ALA A 322 -1.09 -17.51 -5.07
CA ALA A 322 0.07 -17.12 -5.82
C ALA A 322 1.34 -17.69 -5.16
N ALA A 323 2.29 -18.10 -6.00
CA ALA A 323 3.60 -18.55 -5.55
C ALA A 323 4.68 -18.00 -6.47
N GLY A 324 5.83 -17.67 -5.92
CA GLY A 324 6.91 -17.13 -6.72
C GLY A 324 8.19 -16.83 -5.97
N LEU A 325 9.08 -16.17 -6.70
CA LEU A 325 10.40 -15.78 -6.24
C LEU A 325 10.42 -14.29 -5.90
N THR A 326 11.15 -13.95 -4.86
CA THR A 326 11.44 -12.56 -4.49
C THR A 326 12.94 -12.30 -4.61
N LEU A 327 13.29 -11.12 -5.11
CA LEU A 327 14.64 -10.57 -5.03
C LEU A 327 14.66 -9.53 -3.92
N ARG A 328 15.55 -9.71 -2.96
CA ARG A 328 15.64 -8.90 -1.75
C ARG A 328 16.91 -8.07 -1.73
N ALA A 329 16.82 -6.86 -1.24
CA ALA A 329 17.98 -6.02 -0.93
C ALA A 329 17.80 -5.41 0.45
N GLY A 330 18.86 -5.43 1.27
CA GLY A 330 18.80 -4.94 2.65
C GLY A 330 17.76 -5.67 3.53
N GLY A 331 17.43 -6.94 3.20
CA GLY A 331 16.42 -7.71 3.94
C GLY A 331 14.98 -7.52 3.46
N PHE A 332 14.71 -6.59 2.53
CA PHE A 332 13.38 -6.27 2.04
C PHE A 332 13.17 -6.77 0.60
N PRO A 333 11.97 -7.28 0.24
CA PRO A 333 11.67 -7.68 -1.12
C PRO A 333 11.61 -6.43 -2.03
N MET A 334 12.48 -6.41 -3.06
CA MET A 334 12.56 -5.35 -4.06
C MET A 334 11.71 -5.67 -5.28
N VAL A 335 11.82 -6.92 -5.73
CA VAL A 335 11.13 -7.43 -6.90
C VAL A 335 10.51 -8.78 -6.55
N SER A 336 9.31 -9.04 -7.01
CA SER A 336 8.69 -10.36 -6.95
C SER A 336 8.14 -10.76 -8.31
N LEU A 337 8.39 -12.01 -8.67
CA LEU A 337 7.82 -12.67 -9.84
C LEU A 337 7.01 -13.85 -9.33
N MET A 338 5.70 -13.80 -9.51
CA MET A 338 4.79 -14.81 -9.00
C MET A 338 3.88 -15.33 -10.12
N PHE A 339 3.46 -16.58 -9.97
CA PHE A 339 2.41 -17.20 -10.74
C PHE A 339 1.17 -17.32 -9.86
N ALA A 340 0.03 -16.81 -10.34
CA ALA A 340 -1.23 -16.83 -9.61
C ALA A 340 -2.25 -17.72 -10.30
N TRP A 341 -3.05 -18.46 -9.50
CA TRP A 341 -4.09 -19.38 -9.95
C TRP A 341 -5.22 -19.45 -8.91
N GLY A 342 -6.32 -20.11 -9.23
CA GLY A 342 -7.40 -20.44 -8.26
C GLY A 342 -8.76 -19.85 -8.59
N GLY A 343 -8.87 -18.99 -9.58
CA GLY A 343 -10.17 -18.54 -10.08
C GLY A 343 -10.64 -19.32 -11.31
N PRO A 344 -11.93 -19.27 -11.65
CA PRO A 344 -12.46 -19.88 -12.87
C PRO A 344 -11.97 -19.18 -14.15
N GLU A 345 -11.34 -18.03 -14.05
CA GLU A 345 -10.92 -17.17 -15.16
C GLU A 345 -9.46 -17.40 -15.60
N GLY A 346 -8.78 -18.37 -14.99
CA GLY A 346 -7.46 -18.78 -15.44
C GLY A 346 -6.34 -18.48 -14.45
N HIS A 347 -5.18 -18.15 -15.02
CA HIS A 347 -3.96 -17.89 -14.28
C HIS A 347 -3.22 -16.70 -14.87
N HIS A 348 -2.47 -15.99 -14.04
CA HIS A 348 -1.70 -14.81 -14.43
C HIS A 348 -0.28 -14.85 -13.85
N ASN A 349 0.66 -14.32 -14.62
CA ASN A 349 1.99 -13.99 -14.11
C ASN A 349 1.97 -12.59 -13.53
N ILE A 350 2.48 -12.47 -12.31
CA ILE A 350 2.51 -11.24 -11.55
C ILE A 350 3.96 -10.78 -11.45
N PHE A 351 4.24 -9.58 -11.93
CA PHE A 351 5.50 -8.91 -11.69
C PHE A 351 5.24 -7.68 -10.82
N ASN A 352 5.83 -7.66 -9.64
CA ASN A 352 5.72 -6.54 -8.71
C ASN A 352 7.11 -6.03 -8.34
N MET A 353 7.28 -4.71 -8.37
CA MET A 353 8.50 -4.03 -7.97
C MET A 353 8.18 -2.98 -6.90
N ASN A 354 8.91 -3.02 -5.80
CA ASN A 354 8.76 -2.05 -4.72
C ASN A 354 9.43 -0.73 -5.11
N THR A 355 8.64 0.17 -5.70
CA THR A 355 9.12 1.47 -6.18
C THR A 355 9.50 2.44 -5.06
N SER A 356 9.02 2.22 -3.83
CA SER A 356 9.37 3.10 -2.69
C SER A 356 10.84 3.01 -2.31
N LEU A 357 11.47 1.85 -2.50
CA LEU A 357 12.89 1.64 -2.27
C LEU A 357 13.77 2.21 -3.39
N LEU A 358 13.20 2.46 -4.57
CA LEU A 358 13.88 3.09 -5.70
C LEU A 358 13.70 4.63 -5.72
N GLY A 359 13.26 5.22 -4.62
CA GLY A 359 13.01 6.66 -4.52
C GLY A 359 11.66 7.10 -5.06
N GLY A 360 10.75 6.15 -5.33
CA GLY A 360 9.36 6.44 -5.62
C GLY A 360 8.68 7.05 -4.40
N SER A 361 7.94 8.14 -4.58
CA SER A 361 7.17 8.72 -3.49
C SER A 361 6.05 7.76 -3.08
N SER A 362 5.95 7.47 -1.79
CA SER A 362 4.71 6.92 -1.24
C SER A 362 3.57 7.88 -1.52
N ARG A 363 2.38 7.36 -1.75
CA ARG A 363 1.21 8.23 -1.94
C ARG A 363 1.02 9.15 -0.76
N PRO A 364 0.79 10.44 -1.01
CA PRO A 364 0.53 11.39 0.06
C PRO A 364 -0.87 11.25 0.66
N SER A 365 -1.80 10.59 -0.02
CA SER A 365 -3.16 10.41 0.49
C SER A 365 -3.20 9.34 1.59
N LEU A 366 -4.18 9.45 2.49
CA LEU A 366 -4.38 8.50 3.59
C LEU A 366 -4.77 7.10 3.08
N TYR A 367 -5.13 7.02 1.81
CA TYR A 367 -5.53 5.79 1.16
C TYR A 367 -5.21 5.75 -0.33
#